data_a72ef1b29d864912cabd6c080f75f5ce
#
_entry.id   a72ef1b29d864912cabd6c080f75f5ce
#
_cell.length_a   1.000
_cell.length_b   1.000
_cell.length_c   1.000
_cell.angle_alpha   90.00
_cell.angle_beta   90.00
_cell.angle_gamma   90.00
#
_symmetry.space_group_name_H-M   'P 1'
#
loop_
_entity.id
_entity.type
_entity.pdbx_description
1 polymer ?
#
loop_
_entity_poly.entity_id
_entity_poly.type
_entity_poly.pdbx_seq_one_letter_code
_entity_poly.pdbx_strand_id
1 'polypeptide(L)'
;MSAPYFEDSFSQPASPSKFRPADYQGNLIIVWPTEYRTGIKTDYGDSDAVAARVVVLDAAGGIEEHDNVLFFQGALISTLKPSVGSSKPVLGRLGRGTSKPGQSAPFILTPFTEADAKLARDYFANQFGGTPAAPAAAPAAPNADPLAAFPADKVDLAKSLAASGVSSDQISLATNIPKGLVDSAILNVF
;
A
#
# COMPACT_ATOMS: atom_id res chain seq x y z
N MET A 1 38.45 -10.50 -34.40
CA MET A 1 37.15 -11.09 -34.02
C MET A 1 36.97 -10.81 -32.55
N SER A 2 36.23 -9.72 -32.25
CA SER A 2 35.91 -9.32 -30.87
C SER A 2 34.79 -10.22 -30.37
N ALA A 3 35.01 -10.89 -29.24
CA ALA A 3 33.95 -11.63 -28.56
C ALA A 3 32.96 -10.61 -27.96
N PRO A 4 31.68 -10.73 -28.28
CA PRO A 4 30.71 -9.80 -27.75
C PRO A 4 30.21 -10.23 -26.39
N TYR A 5 30.19 -9.30 -25.42
CA TYR A 5 29.09 -9.09 -24.50
C TYR A 5 28.83 -10.11 -23.41
N PHE A 6 29.72 -10.18 -22.42
CA PHE A 6 29.36 -10.73 -21.10
C PHE A 6 29.44 -9.72 -19.97
N GLU A 7 29.92 -8.50 -20.21
CA GLU A 7 30.11 -7.51 -19.12
C GLU A 7 28.80 -6.90 -18.62
N ASP A 8 27.75 -6.85 -19.45
CA ASP A 8 26.43 -6.28 -19.05
C ASP A 8 25.43 -7.33 -18.52
N SER A 9 25.81 -8.60 -18.46
CA SER A 9 24.90 -9.67 -18.07
C SER A 9 24.93 -10.04 -16.59
N PHE A 10 25.84 -9.45 -15.82
CA PHE A 10 26.00 -9.76 -14.41
C PHE A 10 25.75 -8.53 -13.54
N SER A 11 24.68 -8.56 -12.75
CA SER A 11 24.51 -7.60 -11.67
C SER A 11 25.45 -7.92 -10.54
N GLN A 12 26.13 -6.91 -10.00
CA GLN A 12 26.91 -7.11 -8.78
C GLN A 12 25.98 -7.57 -7.63
N PRO A 13 26.45 -8.47 -6.77
CA PRO A 13 25.68 -8.85 -5.59
C PRO A 13 25.35 -7.60 -4.77
N ALA A 14 24.08 -7.42 -4.45
CA ALA A 14 23.62 -6.29 -3.67
C ALA A 14 24.37 -6.26 -2.33
N SER A 15 25.03 -5.15 -2.04
CA SER A 15 25.62 -4.93 -0.72
C SER A 15 24.48 -4.93 0.33
N PRO A 16 24.76 -5.43 1.55
CA PRO A 16 23.76 -5.37 2.62
C PRO A 16 23.31 -3.92 2.81
N SER A 17 22.00 -3.71 2.87
CA SER A 17 21.43 -2.39 3.02
C SER A 17 21.94 -1.70 4.29
N LYS A 18 22.28 -0.42 4.18
CA LYS A 18 22.66 0.42 5.33
C LYS A 18 21.43 0.91 6.12
N PHE A 19 20.22 0.44 5.81
CA PHE A 19 19.00 0.83 6.48
C PHE A 19 19.07 0.55 7.98
N ARG A 20 18.93 1.59 8.79
CA ARG A 20 18.84 1.50 10.25
C ARG A 20 17.50 2.07 10.70
N PRO A 21 16.63 1.29 11.37
CA PRO A 21 15.35 1.80 11.84
C PRO A 21 15.44 3.06 12.71
N ALA A 22 16.57 3.28 13.37
CA ALA A 22 16.79 4.48 14.20
C ALA A 22 16.85 5.77 13.38
N ASP A 23 17.39 5.70 12.18
CA ASP A 23 17.60 6.88 11.31
C ASP A 23 16.28 7.35 10.67
N TYR A 24 15.30 6.46 10.59
CA TYR A 24 13.99 6.69 9.95
C TYR A 24 12.83 6.69 10.94
N GLN A 25 13.10 6.97 12.21
CA GLN A 25 12.04 7.04 13.23
C GLN A 25 11.07 8.19 12.90
N GLY A 26 9.79 7.90 12.83
CA GLY A 26 8.72 8.83 12.46
C GLY A 26 8.39 8.81 10.97
N ASN A 27 9.27 8.28 10.12
CA ASN A 27 9.05 8.25 8.68
C ASN A 27 8.01 7.20 8.27
N LEU A 28 7.33 7.51 7.18
CA LEU A 28 6.40 6.62 6.50
C LEU A 28 7.17 5.66 5.60
N ILE A 29 6.99 4.37 5.81
CA ILE A 29 7.67 3.35 5.03
C ILE A 29 6.70 2.37 4.39
N ILE A 30 7.05 1.94 3.18
CA ILE A 30 6.43 0.80 2.51
C ILE A 30 7.43 -0.36 2.59
N VAL A 31 6.97 -1.51 3.07
CA VAL A 31 7.79 -2.70 3.25
C VAL A 31 7.23 -3.85 2.43
N TRP A 32 8.07 -4.47 1.60
CA TRP A 32 7.78 -5.72 0.90
C TRP A 32 8.59 -6.84 1.56
N PRO A 33 8.01 -7.61 2.50
CA PRO A 33 8.68 -8.73 3.10
C PRO A 33 8.87 -9.84 2.06
N THR A 34 10.13 -10.22 1.83
CA THR A 34 10.49 -11.22 0.81
C THR A 34 10.72 -12.59 1.40
N GLU A 35 11.39 -12.66 2.54
CA GLU A 35 11.78 -13.92 3.13
C GLU A 35 11.88 -13.82 4.66
N TYR A 36 11.48 -14.87 5.36
CA TYR A 36 11.77 -15.05 6.77
C TYR A 36 12.94 -16.00 6.93
N ARG A 37 14.00 -15.53 7.56
CA ARG A 37 15.25 -16.28 7.81
C ARG A 37 15.39 -16.56 9.28
N THR A 38 15.75 -17.80 9.60
CA THR A 38 15.99 -18.26 10.97
C THR A 38 17.44 -18.64 11.17
N GLY A 39 17.93 -18.53 12.41
CA GLY A 39 19.25 -18.98 12.78
C GLY A 39 20.39 -18.23 12.11
N ILE A 40 20.22 -16.94 11.82
CA ILE A 40 21.28 -16.08 11.29
C ILE A 40 22.30 -15.88 12.41
N LYS A 41 23.55 -16.26 12.16
CA LYS A 41 24.65 -16.03 13.10
C LYS A 41 24.97 -14.54 13.17
N THR A 42 24.86 -13.97 14.37
CA THR A 42 25.24 -12.59 14.67
C THR A 42 26.25 -12.58 15.82
N ASP A 43 26.88 -11.44 16.05
CA ASP A 43 27.81 -11.27 17.20
C ASP A 43 27.14 -11.51 18.56
N TYR A 44 25.79 -11.49 18.60
CA TYR A 44 24.97 -11.68 19.81
C TYR A 44 24.31 -13.06 19.87
N GLY A 45 24.69 -13.99 18.97
CA GLY A 45 24.12 -15.32 18.85
C GLY A 45 23.19 -15.49 17.65
N ASP A 46 22.53 -16.65 17.60
CA ASP A 46 21.61 -16.95 16.51
C ASP A 46 20.34 -16.08 16.62
N SER A 47 19.97 -15.42 15.54
CA SER A 47 18.83 -14.52 15.49
C SER A 47 17.98 -14.78 14.24
N ASP A 48 16.70 -14.56 14.37
CA ASP A 48 15.77 -14.57 13.23
C ASP A 48 15.65 -13.17 12.61
N ALA A 49 15.38 -13.12 11.32
CA ALA A 49 15.13 -11.86 10.63
C ALA A 49 14.10 -12.01 9.51
N VAL A 50 13.48 -10.88 9.17
CA VAL A 50 12.70 -10.74 7.93
C VAL A 50 13.52 -9.92 6.95
N ALA A 51 13.80 -10.52 5.78
CA ALA A 51 14.37 -9.80 4.64
C ALA A 51 13.24 -9.05 3.90
N ALA A 52 13.50 -7.81 3.52
CA ALA A 52 12.50 -7.00 2.85
C ALA A 52 13.14 -5.94 1.93
N ARG A 53 12.39 -5.48 0.93
CA ARG A 53 12.59 -4.19 0.28
C ARG A 53 11.84 -3.14 1.07
N VAL A 54 12.44 -1.98 1.28
CA VAL A 54 11.87 -0.87 2.03
C VAL A 54 11.95 0.40 1.19
N VAL A 55 10.87 1.14 1.14
CA VAL A 55 10.82 2.49 0.56
C VAL A 55 10.40 3.45 1.64
N VAL A 56 11.21 4.48 1.88
CA VAL A 56 10.90 5.59 2.79
C VAL A 56 10.32 6.71 1.96
N LEU A 57 9.07 7.11 2.23
CA LEU A 57 8.34 8.07 1.40
C LEU A 57 8.59 9.52 1.77
N ASP A 58 8.89 9.78 3.03
CA ASP A 58 9.03 11.13 3.60
C ASP A 58 10.38 11.32 4.32
N ALA A 59 11.46 10.71 3.80
CA ALA A 59 12.80 10.97 4.28
C ALA A 59 13.21 12.43 4.00
N ALA A 60 14.13 12.97 4.80
CA ALA A 60 14.59 14.36 4.69
C ALA A 60 15.19 14.69 3.30
N GLY A 61 15.73 13.68 2.60
CA GLY A 61 16.28 13.79 1.24
C GLY A 61 15.28 13.49 0.12
N GLY A 62 14.03 13.18 0.44
CA GLY A 62 13.04 12.70 -0.51
C GLY A 62 12.79 11.20 -0.36
N ILE A 63 12.29 10.56 -1.42
CA ILE A 63 12.03 9.12 -1.41
C ILE A 63 13.35 8.35 -1.45
N GLU A 64 13.53 7.42 -0.51
CA GLU A 64 14.70 6.55 -0.44
C GLU A 64 14.30 5.08 -0.55
N GLU A 65 15.03 4.32 -1.37
CA GLU A 65 14.77 2.89 -1.58
C GLU A 65 15.93 2.06 -1.03
N HIS A 66 15.60 1.00 -0.31
CA HIS A 66 16.54 0.09 0.30
C HIS A 66 16.15 -1.34 -0.01
N ASP A 67 16.99 -2.04 -0.74
CA ASP A 67 16.82 -3.47 -1.01
C ASP A 67 17.57 -4.32 0.02
N ASN A 68 17.08 -5.55 0.21
CA ASN A 68 17.70 -6.54 1.09
C ASN A 68 17.93 -6.05 2.53
N VAL A 69 16.96 -5.31 3.08
CA VAL A 69 16.95 -4.90 4.48
C VAL A 69 16.64 -6.10 5.37
N LEU A 70 17.41 -6.30 6.43
CA LEU A 70 17.15 -7.34 7.43
C LEU A 70 16.63 -6.71 8.72
N PHE A 71 15.41 -7.08 9.08
CA PHE A 71 14.78 -6.68 10.34
C PHE A 71 14.98 -7.77 11.38
N PHE A 72 15.80 -7.51 12.40
CA PHE A 72 16.07 -8.40 13.52
C PHE A 72 15.20 -8.13 14.75
N GLN A 73 14.51 -6.99 14.80
CA GLN A 73 13.70 -6.60 15.95
C GLN A 73 12.43 -7.46 16.02
N GLY A 74 12.24 -8.17 17.12
CA GLY A 74 11.14 -9.12 17.29
C GLY A 74 9.75 -8.52 17.03
N ALA A 75 9.51 -7.27 17.41
CA ALA A 75 8.24 -6.60 17.14
C ALA A 75 8.00 -6.36 15.64
N LEU A 76 9.03 -5.96 14.90
CA LEU A 76 8.95 -5.79 13.43
C LEU A 76 8.80 -7.16 12.75
N ILE A 77 9.55 -8.17 13.19
CA ILE A 77 9.41 -9.56 12.68
C ILE A 77 7.96 -10.02 12.85
N SER A 78 7.37 -9.85 14.04
CA SER A 78 5.99 -10.27 14.31
C SER A 78 4.97 -9.59 13.41
N THR A 79 5.20 -8.32 13.06
CA THR A 79 4.32 -7.55 12.17
C THR A 79 4.51 -7.94 10.70
N LEU A 80 5.75 -8.17 10.27
CA LEU A 80 6.08 -8.38 8.85
C LEU A 80 5.98 -9.86 8.42
N LYS A 81 6.24 -10.80 9.32
CA LYS A 81 6.23 -12.25 9.04
C LYS A 81 4.95 -12.75 8.36
N PRO A 82 3.72 -12.33 8.78
CA PRO A 82 2.49 -12.78 8.12
C PRO A 82 2.38 -12.32 6.65
N SER A 83 3.12 -11.28 6.27
CA SER A 83 3.09 -10.69 4.92
C SER A 83 4.22 -11.20 4.02
N VAL A 84 5.08 -12.10 4.52
CA VAL A 84 6.16 -12.70 3.72
C VAL A 84 5.55 -13.51 2.56
N GLY A 85 6.05 -13.26 1.34
CA GLY A 85 5.54 -13.89 0.13
C GLY A 85 4.21 -13.33 -0.37
N SER A 86 3.62 -12.33 0.32
CA SER A 86 2.44 -11.62 -0.16
C SER A 86 2.83 -10.62 -1.25
N SER A 87 1.99 -10.48 -2.27
CA SER A 87 2.12 -9.41 -3.27
C SER A 87 1.75 -8.02 -2.74
N LYS A 88 1.13 -7.95 -1.54
CA LYS A 88 0.73 -6.69 -0.92
C LYS A 88 1.81 -6.22 0.04
N PRO A 89 2.32 -4.98 -0.13
CA PRO A 89 3.26 -4.39 0.83
C PRO A 89 2.56 -4.00 2.14
N VAL A 90 3.37 -3.87 3.17
CA VAL A 90 2.94 -3.31 4.46
C VAL A 90 3.27 -1.83 4.49
N LEU A 91 2.29 -0.98 4.75
CA LEU A 91 2.44 0.47 4.92
C LEU A 91 2.34 0.82 6.40
N GLY A 92 3.21 1.67 6.90
CA GLY A 92 3.14 2.17 8.28
C GLY A 92 4.22 3.19 8.59
N ARG A 93 4.06 3.91 9.70
CA ARG A 93 5.11 4.78 10.22
C ARG A 93 6.01 4.02 11.18
N LEU A 94 7.32 4.19 11.00
CA LEU A 94 8.31 3.58 11.86
C LEU A 94 8.36 4.35 13.19
N GLY A 95 7.89 3.71 14.27
CA GLY A 95 7.81 4.31 15.59
C GLY A 95 8.54 3.50 16.66
N ARG A 96 8.40 3.97 17.89
CA ARG A 96 8.85 3.25 19.09
C ARG A 96 7.63 2.77 19.88
N GLY A 97 7.67 1.52 20.29
CA GLY A 97 6.68 0.94 21.19
C GLY A 97 6.92 1.35 22.65
N THR A 98 6.13 0.76 23.55
CA THR A 98 6.31 0.96 24.98
C THR A 98 7.52 0.19 25.49
N SER A 99 8.42 0.87 26.20
CA SER A 99 9.58 0.23 26.84
C SER A 99 9.15 -0.49 28.13
N LYS A 100 9.78 -1.62 28.40
CA LYS A 100 9.74 -2.26 29.72
C LYS A 100 10.83 -1.66 30.59
N PRO A 101 10.68 -1.66 31.92
CA PRO A 101 11.73 -1.20 32.82
C PRO A 101 13.07 -1.89 32.52
N GLY A 102 14.13 -1.11 32.32
CA GLY A 102 15.47 -1.62 31.99
C GLY A 102 15.68 -2.05 30.54
N GLN A 103 14.71 -1.86 29.64
CA GLN A 103 14.84 -2.21 28.22
C GLN A 103 14.56 -0.98 27.33
N SER A 104 15.28 -0.93 26.20
CA SER A 104 14.98 0.09 25.18
C SER A 104 13.63 -0.19 24.52
N ALA A 105 12.87 0.85 24.20
CA ALA A 105 11.62 0.72 23.47
C ALA A 105 11.85 0.04 22.10
N PRO A 106 11.10 -1.00 21.75
CA PRO A 106 11.24 -1.68 20.48
C PRO A 106 10.79 -0.78 19.32
N PHE A 107 11.38 -0.97 18.14
CA PHE A 107 10.84 -0.40 16.91
C PHE A 107 9.57 -1.16 16.51
N ILE A 108 8.56 -0.42 16.12
CA ILE A 108 7.27 -0.93 15.66
C ILE A 108 6.82 -0.19 14.40
N LEU A 109 5.90 -0.79 13.65
CA LEU A 109 5.13 -0.09 12.62
C LEU A 109 3.80 0.36 13.25
N THR A 110 3.58 1.66 13.29
CA THR A 110 2.29 2.23 13.70
C THR A 110 1.34 2.35 12.51
N PRO A 111 0.03 2.29 12.72
CA PRO A 111 -0.95 2.46 11.66
C PRO A 111 -0.73 3.76 10.88
N PHE A 112 -0.96 3.71 9.59
CA PHE A 112 -0.90 4.86 8.70
C PHE A 112 -2.21 5.67 8.75
N THR A 113 -2.12 6.96 8.40
CA THR A 113 -3.27 7.85 8.24
C THR A 113 -3.74 7.89 6.78
N GLU A 114 -4.87 8.55 6.51
CA GLU A 114 -5.34 8.74 5.13
C GLU A 114 -4.36 9.60 4.29
N ALA A 115 -3.71 10.57 4.92
CA ALA A 115 -2.65 11.35 4.27
C ALA A 115 -1.45 10.48 3.88
N ASP A 116 -1.08 9.54 4.73
CA ASP A 116 -0.02 8.56 4.47
C ASP A 116 -0.40 7.62 3.32
N ALA A 117 -1.64 7.15 3.31
CA ALA A 117 -2.16 6.34 2.22
C ALA A 117 -2.15 7.08 0.89
N LYS A 118 -2.42 8.40 0.89
CA LYS A 118 -2.32 9.23 -0.31
C LYS A 118 -0.89 9.30 -0.82
N LEU A 119 0.10 9.55 0.05
CA LEU A 119 1.51 9.58 -0.34
C LEU A 119 1.96 8.24 -0.95
N ALA A 120 1.53 7.13 -0.37
CA ALA A 120 1.83 5.81 -0.91
C ALA A 120 1.20 5.61 -2.30
N ARG A 121 -0.05 6.01 -2.50
CA ARG A 121 -0.71 5.95 -3.82
C ARG A 121 0.00 6.82 -4.86
N ASP A 122 0.38 8.03 -4.50
CA ASP A 122 1.12 8.94 -5.38
C ASP A 122 2.47 8.35 -5.79
N TYR A 123 3.17 7.70 -4.84
CA TYR A 123 4.41 6.95 -5.14
C TYR A 123 4.17 5.85 -6.18
N PHE A 124 3.15 5.00 -5.96
CA PHE A 124 2.84 3.92 -6.90
C PHE A 124 2.42 4.45 -8.28
N ALA A 125 1.65 5.52 -8.34
CA ALA A 125 1.25 6.15 -9.59
C ALA A 125 2.47 6.66 -10.39
N ASN A 126 3.45 7.23 -9.72
CA ASN A 126 4.67 7.74 -10.34
C ASN A 126 5.62 6.62 -10.80
N GLN A 127 5.73 5.54 -10.02
CA GLN A 127 6.65 4.44 -10.31
C GLN A 127 6.13 3.48 -11.39
N PHE A 128 4.84 3.23 -11.42
CA PHE A 128 4.27 2.18 -12.28
C PHE A 128 3.42 2.73 -13.43
N GLY A 129 3.32 4.07 -13.57
CA GLY A 129 2.57 4.70 -14.67
C GLY A 129 1.11 4.25 -14.78
N GLY A 130 0.61 3.58 -13.76
CA GLY A 130 -0.75 3.09 -13.68
C GLY A 130 -1.63 4.08 -12.92
N THR A 131 -2.80 4.35 -13.45
CA THR A 131 -3.88 4.99 -12.69
C THR A 131 -3.95 4.34 -11.31
N PRO A 132 -3.88 5.11 -10.20
CA PRO A 132 -4.03 4.53 -8.87
C PRO A 132 -5.29 3.69 -8.86
N ALA A 133 -5.13 2.40 -8.55
CA ALA A 133 -6.30 1.59 -8.23
C ALA A 133 -7.05 2.37 -7.15
N ALA A 134 -8.27 2.73 -7.43
CA ALA A 134 -9.15 3.40 -6.47
C ALA A 134 -9.03 2.66 -5.14
N PRO A 135 -8.96 3.36 -4.00
CA PRO A 135 -8.82 2.72 -2.71
C PRO A 135 -9.85 1.60 -2.66
N ALA A 136 -9.37 0.38 -2.36
CA ALA A 136 -10.29 -0.66 -1.91
C ALA A 136 -11.04 -0.02 -0.77
N ALA A 137 -12.33 0.25 -0.99
CA ALA A 137 -13.19 0.96 -0.08
C ALA A 137 -12.94 0.43 1.33
N ALA A 138 -12.65 1.34 2.26
CA ALA A 138 -12.86 1.05 3.66
C ALA A 138 -14.20 0.31 3.76
N PRO A 139 -14.37 -0.68 4.66
CA PRO A 139 -15.66 -1.37 4.78
C PRO A 139 -16.71 -0.28 4.91
N ALA A 140 -17.57 -0.19 3.88
CA ALA A 140 -18.59 0.81 3.78
C ALA A 140 -19.39 0.78 5.08
N ALA A 141 -19.48 1.91 5.76
CA ALA A 141 -20.51 2.08 6.76
C ALA A 141 -21.84 1.68 6.10
N PRO A 142 -22.63 0.83 6.73
CA PRO A 142 -23.89 0.41 6.15
C PRO A 142 -24.79 1.64 6.07
N ASN A 143 -25.01 2.17 4.85
CA ASN A 143 -25.96 3.21 4.43
C ASN A 143 -25.36 4.38 3.63
N ALA A 144 -24.26 4.23 2.92
CA ALA A 144 -23.90 5.20 1.89
C ALA A 144 -24.76 4.93 0.65
N ASP A 145 -25.62 5.88 0.29
CA ASP A 145 -26.37 5.86 -0.97
C ASP A 145 -25.37 5.73 -2.15
N PRO A 146 -25.42 4.65 -2.93
CA PRO A 146 -24.47 4.41 -4.02
C PRO A 146 -24.50 5.48 -5.10
N LEU A 147 -25.53 6.34 -5.11
CA LEU A 147 -25.67 7.47 -6.01
C LEU A 147 -25.05 8.77 -5.48
N ALA A 148 -24.63 8.82 -4.21
CA ALA A 148 -24.02 10.03 -3.62
C ALA A 148 -22.66 10.43 -4.26
N ALA A 149 -22.04 9.52 -5.02
CA ALA A 149 -20.80 9.80 -5.76
C ALA A 149 -21.03 10.59 -7.07
N PHE A 150 -22.27 10.79 -7.48
CA PHE A 150 -22.61 11.48 -8.72
C PHE A 150 -23.24 12.86 -8.44
N PRO A 151 -23.05 13.86 -9.32
CA PRO A 151 -23.71 15.16 -9.21
C PRO A 151 -25.23 15.00 -9.10
N ALA A 152 -25.87 15.75 -8.19
CA ALA A 152 -27.27 15.63 -7.88
C ALA A 152 -28.19 15.79 -9.14
N ASP A 153 -27.84 16.71 -10.02
CA ASP A 153 -28.53 16.97 -11.28
C ASP A 153 -28.55 15.74 -12.21
N LYS A 154 -27.48 14.93 -12.23
CA LYS A 154 -27.45 13.69 -13.03
C LYS A 154 -28.24 12.57 -12.40
N VAL A 155 -28.26 12.50 -11.07
CA VAL A 155 -29.07 11.53 -10.32
C VAL A 155 -30.56 11.85 -10.49
N ASP A 156 -30.95 13.12 -10.42
CA ASP A 156 -32.35 13.55 -10.62
C ASP A 156 -32.81 13.34 -12.06
N LEU A 157 -31.93 13.60 -13.04
CA LEU A 157 -32.20 13.29 -14.45
C LEU A 157 -32.39 11.77 -14.66
N ALA A 158 -31.55 10.95 -14.05
CA ALA A 158 -31.65 9.49 -14.15
C ALA A 158 -32.97 8.98 -13.55
N LYS A 159 -33.40 9.50 -12.40
CA LYS A 159 -34.70 9.19 -11.77
C LYS A 159 -35.88 9.62 -12.64
N SER A 160 -35.80 10.80 -13.22
CA SER A 160 -36.85 11.32 -14.12
C SER A 160 -37.01 10.49 -15.40
N LEU A 161 -35.87 10.05 -15.98
CA LEU A 161 -35.88 9.18 -17.16
C LEU A 161 -36.42 7.79 -16.83
N ALA A 162 -36.07 7.24 -15.65
CA ALA A 162 -36.62 5.97 -15.18
C ALA A 162 -38.13 6.03 -14.96
N ALA A 163 -38.62 7.09 -14.35
CA ALA A 163 -40.05 7.33 -14.16
C ALA A 163 -40.82 7.47 -15.49
N SER A 164 -40.10 7.88 -16.55
CA SER A 164 -40.66 7.97 -17.93
C SER A 164 -40.58 6.66 -18.70
N GLY A 165 -40.12 5.55 -18.07
CA GLY A 165 -40.02 4.23 -18.70
C GLY A 165 -38.84 4.08 -19.66
N VAL A 166 -37.82 4.90 -19.56
CA VAL A 166 -36.60 4.82 -20.37
C VAL A 166 -35.74 3.65 -19.86
N SER A 167 -35.16 2.88 -20.77
CA SER A 167 -34.32 1.71 -20.39
C SER A 167 -33.02 2.13 -19.70
N SER A 168 -32.50 1.27 -18.81
CA SER A 168 -31.27 1.51 -18.06
C SER A 168 -30.06 1.79 -18.95
N ASP A 169 -30.00 1.22 -20.14
CA ASP A 169 -28.94 1.49 -21.11
C ASP A 169 -28.96 2.93 -21.62
N GLN A 170 -30.15 3.46 -21.91
CA GLN A 170 -30.33 4.84 -22.36
C GLN A 170 -30.11 5.85 -21.24
N ILE A 171 -30.52 5.51 -20.00
CA ILE A 171 -30.26 6.32 -18.81
C ILE A 171 -28.77 6.41 -18.53
N SER A 172 -28.06 5.27 -18.60
CA SER A 172 -26.61 5.21 -18.43
C SER A 172 -25.87 6.08 -19.45
N LEU A 173 -26.28 6.05 -20.71
CA LEU A 173 -25.71 6.87 -21.79
C LEU A 173 -25.95 8.37 -21.56
N ALA A 174 -27.16 8.75 -21.13
CA ALA A 174 -27.54 10.15 -20.95
C ALA A 174 -26.90 10.79 -19.71
N THR A 175 -26.73 10.03 -18.63
CA THR A 175 -26.24 10.53 -17.33
C THR A 175 -24.81 10.21 -17.02
N ASN A 176 -24.21 9.28 -17.80
CA ASN A 176 -22.89 8.69 -17.55
C ASN A 176 -22.78 7.97 -16.18
N ILE A 177 -23.91 7.48 -15.67
CA ILE A 177 -23.99 6.61 -14.48
C ILE A 177 -23.89 5.17 -14.96
N PRO A 178 -23.02 4.32 -14.38
CA PRO A 178 -22.90 2.92 -14.77
C PRO A 178 -24.24 2.17 -14.70
N LYS A 179 -24.56 1.40 -15.73
CA LYS A 179 -25.83 0.66 -15.86
C LYS A 179 -26.16 -0.16 -14.60
N GLY A 180 -25.17 -0.84 -14.00
CA GLY A 180 -25.39 -1.63 -12.78
C GLY A 180 -25.89 -0.80 -11.58
N LEU A 181 -25.54 0.49 -11.51
CA LEU A 181 -26.05 1.41 -10.49
C LEU A 181 -27.44 1.93 -10.86
N VAL A 182 -27.73 2.14 -12.13
CA VAL A 182 -29.08 2.51 -12.61
C VAL A 182 -30.06 1.37 -12.30
N ASP A 183 -29.70 0.13 -12.58
CA ASP A 183 -30.53 -1.04 -12.31
C ASP A 183 -30.78 -1.26 -10.82
N SER A 184 -29.72 -1.14 -9.98
CA SER A 184 -29.81 -1.47 -8.55
C SER A 184 -30.35 -0.35 -7.67
N ALA A 185 -30.10 0.91 -8.02
CA ALA A 185 -30.42 2.05 -7.14
C ALA A 185 -31.54 2.96 -7.66
N ILE A 186 -31.90 2.85 -8.93
CA ILE A 186 -32.93 3.69 -9.55
C ILE A 186 -34.14 2.87 -9.96
N LEU A 187 -33.96 1.75 -10.65
CA LEU A 187 -35.07 0.93 -11.14
C LEU A 187 -35.66 -0.01 -10.08
N ASN A 188 -34.89 -0.38 -9.02
CA ASN A 188 -35.40 -1.20 -7.92
C ASN A 188 -36.19 -0.41 -6.85
N VAL A 189 -36.37 0.87 -7.00
CA VAL A 189 -37.14 1.72 -6.06
C VAL A 189 -38.58 1.99 -6.56
N PHE A 190 -38.86 1.49 -7.74
CA PHE A 190 -40.24 1.50 -8.33
C PHE A 190 -40.69 0.04 -8.54
#